data_edfa7c7b99fd706125c970c0f5bd614a
#
_entry.id   edfa7c7b99fd706125c970c0f5bd614a
#
_cell.length_a   1.000
_cell.length_b   1.000
_cell.length_c   1.000
_cell.angle_alpha   90.00
_cell.angle_beta   90.00
_cell.angle_gamma   90.00
#
_symmetry.space_group_name_H-M   'P 1'
#
loop_
_entity.id
_entity.type
_entity.pdbx_description
1 polymer ?
#
loop_
_entity_poly.entity_id
_entity_poly.type
_entity_poly.pdbx_seq_one_letter_code
_entity_poly.pdbx_strand_id
1 'polypeptide(L)'
;MGKYQSSKVFDGFSTVFRQWKATDTHCRFVHGYGISFKVYFEGELDDRNWVWDFGGMKRAKTLIDGMQPKAWMDYMFDHTMIIAEDDPELQAFKHMETAGVAQVRVIPATGAEKF
;
A
#
# COMPACT_ATOMS: atom_id res chain seq x y z
N MET A 1 4.12 20.73 -27.14
CA MET A 1 3.16 20.11 -26.28
C MET A 1 3.74 19.82 -24.93
N GLY A 2 3.23 20.42 -23.93
CA GLY A 2 3.62 20.18 -22.57
C GLY A 2 2.95 18.94 -22.02
N LYS A 3 3.61 18.31 -21.06
CA LYS A 3 2.96 17.33 -20.21
C LYS A 3 2.33 18.01 -19.02
N TYR A 4 1.22 17.44 -18.59
CA TYR A 4 0.50 17.93 -17.42
C TYR A 4 0.62 16.91 -16.31
N GLN A 5 0.59 17.38 -15.08
CA GLN A 5 0.64 16.52 -13.92
C GLN A 5 -0.54 16.80 -13.02
N SER A 6 -1.14 15.76 -12.51
CA SER A 6 -2.21 15.85 -11.53
C SER A 6 -1.87 14.89 -10.37
N SER A 7 -2.31 15.21 -9.18
CA SER A 7 -1.99 14.36 -8.03
C SER A 7 -3.19 14.26 -7.09
N LYS A 8 -3.20 13.19 -6.33
CA LYS A 8 -4.19 12.98 -5.28
C LYS A 8 -3.55 12.31 -4.09
N VAL A 9 -3.95 12.72 -2.89
CA VAL A 9 -3.53 12.11 -1.64
C VAL A 9 -4.60 11.10 -1.22
N PHE A 10 -4.14 9.90 -0.90
CA PHE A 10 -4.94 8.86 -0.27
C PHE A 10 -4.38 8.63 1.12
N ASP A 11 -5.20 8.75 2.15
CA ASP A 11 -4.76 8.67 3.54
C ASP A 11 -5.71 7.78 4.36
N GLY A 12 -5.43 7.69 5.65
CA GLY A 12 -6.26 6.93 6.56
C GLY A 12 -5.99 5.44 6.59
N PHE A 13 -4.87 4.99 6.00
CA PHE A 13 -4.48 3.59 6.06
C PHE A 13 -3.77 3.30 7.38
N SER A 14 -4.25 2.32 8.11
CA SER A 14 -3.67 1.88 9.37
C SER A 14 -3.04 0.51 9.19
N THR A 15 -1.74 0.40 9.40
CA THR A 15 -1.02 -0.84 9.21
C THR A 15 0.04 -1.02 10.27
N VAL A 16 0.56 -2.24 10.39
CA VAL A 16 1.72 -2.54 11.22
C VAL A 16 2.77 -3.25 10.38
N PHE A 17 4.02 -2.96 10.62
CA PHE A 17 5.13 -3.68 10.02
C PHE A 17 6.40 -3.50 10.84
N ARG A 18 7.42 -4.27 10.50
CA ARG A 18 8.76 -4.10 11.05
C ARG A 18 9.79 -4.16 9.94
N GLN A 19 10.96 -3.63 10.20
CA GLN A 19 12.13 -3.77 9.34
C GLN A 19 13.10 -4.70 10.08
N TRP A 20 13.00 -5.99 9.82
CA TRP A 20 13.68 -7.00 10.63
C TRP A 20 15.21 -6.94 10.51
N LYS A 21 15.73 -6.38 9.41
CA LYS A 21 17.16 -6.19 9.21
C LYS A 21 17.74 -5.00 9.99
N ALA A 22 16.90 -4.13 10.49
CA ALA A 22 17.33 -2.95 11.27
C ALA A 22 17.55 -3.33 12.74
N THR A 23 18.46 -4.26 12.99
CA THR A 23 18.65 -4.90 14.29
C THR A 23 19.20 -3.96 15.36
N ASP A 24 19.73 -2.81 14.96
CA ASP A 24 20.28 -1.80 15.86
C ASP A 24 19.30 -0.66 16.16
N THR A 25 18.06 -0.75 15.67
CA THR A 25 17.05 0.28 15.87
C THR A 25 15.73 -0.31 16.36
N HIS A 26 14.83 0.56 16.80
CA HIS A 26 13.47 0.16 17.18
C HIS A 26 12.63 -0.27 15.97
N CYS A 27 13.07 0.00 14.75
CA CYS A 27 12.37 -0.41 13.53
C CYS A 27 12.29 -1.94 13.38
N ARG A 28 13.09 -2.70 14.13
CA ARG A 28 13.01 -4.17 14.17
C ARG A 28 11.74 -4.68 14.85
N PHE A 29 11.12 -3.85 15.67
CA PHE A 29 9.88 -4.21 16.36
C PHE A 29 8.67 -3.88 15.51
N VAL A 30 7.67 -4.74 15.58
CA VAL A 30 6.38 -4.46 14.95
C VAL A 30 5.74 -3.29 15.67
N HIS A 31 5.34 -2.27 14.94
CA HIS A 31 4.53 -1.19 15.49
C HIS A 31 3.63 -0.57 14.43
N GLY A 32 2.67 0.22 14.90
CA GLY A 32 1.64 0.80 14.04
C GLY A 32 2.12 2.02 13.28
N TYR A 33 1.64 2.14 12.06
CA TYR A 33 1.89 3.28 11.18
C TYR A 33 0.58 3.76 10.57
N GLY A 34 0.41 5.08 10.55
CA GLY A 34 -0.57 5.70 9.66
C GLY A 34 0.11 5.99 8.34
N ILE A 35 -0.41 5.42 7.26
CA ILE A 35 0.20 5.57 5.93
C ILE A 35 -0.68 6.45 5.06
N SER A 36 -0.04 7.30 4.27
CA SER A 36 -0.68 8.04 3.20
C SER A 36 0.17 7.94 1.94
N PHE A 37 -0.50 8.06 0.80
CA PHE A 37 0.16 8.05 -0.51
C PHE A 37 -0.26 9.29 -1.28
N LYS A 38 0.70 9.92 -1.93
CA LYS A 38 0.41 10.93 -2.94
C LYS A 38 0.73 10.32 -4.29
N VAL A 39 -0.31 10.16 -5.11
CA VAL A 39 -0.20 9.54 -6.41
C VAL A 39 -0.19 10.64 -7.46
N TYR A 40 0.80 10.60 -8.33
CA TYR A 40 0.98 11.57 -9.41
C TYR A 40 0.61 10.90 -10.73
N PHE A 41 -0.16 11.62 -11.53
CA PHE A 41 -0.49 11.22 -12.89
C PHE A 41 0.06 12.25 -13.84
N GLU A 42 0.79 11.82 -14.85
CA GLU A 42 1.42 12.71 -15.83
C GLU A 42 1.03 12.29 -17.23
N GLY A 43 0.75 13.24 -18.08
CA GLY A 43 0.41 12.96 -19.45
C GLY A 43 -0.26 14.14 -20.13
N GLU A 44 -0.88 13.87 -21.26
CA GLU A 44 -1.66 14.83 -22.01
C GLU A 44 -3.06 14.96 -21.44
N LEU A 45 -3.68 16.10 -21.64
CA LEU A 45 -5.07 16.31 -21.23
C LEU A 45 -6.01 15.59 -22.19
N ASP A 46 -7.07 15.02 -21.65
CA ASP A 46 -8.18 14.51 -22.46
C ASP A 46 -9.13 15.66 -22.87
N ASP A 47 -10.22 15.32 -23.54
CA ASP A 47 -11.20 16.30 -24.01
C ASP A 47 -11.98 17.00 -22.88
N ARG A 48 -11.85 16.51 -21.65
CA ARG A 48 -12.39 17.15 -20.43
C ARG A 48 -11.34 18.00 -19.73
N ASN A 49 -10.13 18.15 -20.31
CA ASN A 49 -8.96 18.79 -19.72
C ASN A 49 -8.46 18.07 -18.46
N TRP A 50 -8.57 16.74 -18.44
CA TRP A 50 -8.08 15.91 -17.34
C TRP A 50 -6.88 15.09 -17.79
N VAL A 51 -5.87 14.96 -16.92
CA VAL A 51 -4.79 13.99 -17.07
C VAL A 51 -5.30 12.60 -16.67
N TRP A 52 -6.11 12.55 -15.63
CA TRP A 52 -6.63 11.30 -15.07
C TRP A 52 -7.99 11.55 -14.43
N ASP A 53 -8.90 10.60 -14.60
CA ASP A 53 -10.18 10.63 -13.89
C ASP A 53 -10.01 9.96 -12.54
N PHE A 54 -9.91 10.75 -11.47
CA PHE A 54 -9.73 10.22 -10.13
C PHE A 54 -10.89 9.31 -9.68
N GLY A 55 -12.06 9.48 -10.24
CA GLY A 55 -13.18 8.56 -10.01
C GLY A 55 -12.87 7.15 -10.49
N GLY A 56 -11.94 7.00 -11.45
CA GLY A 56 -11.48 5.70 -11.95
C GLY A 56 -10.85 4.83 -10.86
N MET A 57 -10.35 5.43 -9.78
CA MET A 57 -9.81 4.69 -8.63
C MET A 57 -10.86 3.82 -7.94
N LYS A 58 -12.14 4.07 -8.20
CA LYS A 58 -13.27 3.35 -7.59
C LYS A 58 -14.17 2.69 -8.63
N ARG A 59 -13.78 2.67 -9.91
CA ARG A 59 -14.59 2.12 -11.00
C ARG A 59 -14.05 0.77 -11.47
N ALA A 60 -14.97 -0.09 -11.89
CA ALA A 60 -14.65 -1.46 -12.26
C ALA A 60 -13.72 -1.61 -13.47
N LYS A 61 -13.62 -0.61 -14.34
CA LYS A 61 -12.76 -0.73 -15.54
C LYS A 61 -11.27 -0.55 -15.26
N THR A 62 -10.89 -0.08 -14.07
CA THR A 62 -9.49 0.06 -13.68
C THR A 62 -9.23 -0.89 -12.53
N LEU A 63 -8.58 -2.03 -12.81
CA LEU A 63 -8.38 -3.08 -11.81
C LEU A 63 -6.90 -3.34 -11.58
N ILE A 64 -6.55 -3.63 -10.32
CA ILE A 64 -5.25 -4.13 -9.89
C ILE A 64 -5.54 -5.42 -9.12
N ASP A 65 -4.95 -6.54 -9.56
CA ASP A 65 -5.20 -7.86 -8.96
C ASP A 65 -6.71 -8.18 -8.84
N GLY A 66 -7.50 -7.75 -9.84
CA GLY A 66 -8.94 -7.95 -9.82
C GLY A 66 -9.71 -6.98 -8.95
N MET A 67 -9.05 -5.99 -8.38
CA MET A 67 -9.67 -4.96 -7.53
C MET A 67 -9.53 -3.58 -8.15
N GLN A 68 -10.45 -2.70 -7.83
CA GLN A 68 -10.30 -1.28 -8.16
C GLN A 68 -9.11 -0.71 -7.37
N PRO A 69 -8.38 0.28 -7.91
CA PRO A 69 -7.17 0.79 -7.24
C PRO A 69 -7.39 1.21 -5.79
N LYS A 70 -8.46 1.92 -5.47
CA LYS A 70 -8.72 2.33 -4.09
C LYS A 70 -9.02 1.13 -3.19
N ALA A 71 -9.78 0.17 -3.69
CA ALA A 71 -10.07 -1.07 -2.96
C ALA A 71 -8.80 -1.89 -2.74
N TRP A 72 -7.90 -1.91 -3.73
CA TRP A 72 -6.61 -2.58 -3.60
C TRP A 72 -5.73 -1.91 -2.54
N MET A 73 -5.71 -0.57 -2.49
CA MET A 73 -4.99 0.15 -1.44
C MET A 73 -5.51 -0.21 -0.05
N ASP A 74 -6.83 -0.25 0.11
CA ASP A 74 -7.44 -0.63 1.39
C ASP A 74 -7.09 -2.08 1.75
N TYR A 75 -7.16 -2.98 0.77
CA TYR A 75 -6.83 -4.39 0.96
C TYR A 75 -5.39 -4.58 1.43
N MET A 76 -4.43 -3.86 0.82
CA MET A 76 -3.01 -4.00 1.13
C MET A 76 -2.60 -3.26 2.39
N PHE A 77 -3.14 -2.09 2.65
CA PHE A 77 -2.55 -1.16 3.61
C PHE A 77 -3.46 -0.76 4.76
N ASP A 78 -4.73 -1.15 4.75
CA ASP A 78 -5.64 -0.76 5.82
C ASP A 78 -6.01 -1.95 6.71
N HIS A 79 -5.76 -1.80 8.01
CA HIS A 79 -5.97 -2.86 9.00
C HIS A 79 -5.20 -4.13 8.67
N THR A 80 -3.97 -3.97 8.18
CA THR A 80 -3.13 -5.09 7.74
C THR A 80 -1.79 -5.12 8.46
N MET A 81 -1.17 -6.28 8.43
CA MET A 81 0.19 -6.51 8.90
C MET A 81 1.04 -6.83 7.67
N ILE A 82 1.99 -5.96 7.35
CA ILE A 82 2.83 -6.08 6.16
C ILE A 82 4.16 -6.70 6.58
N ILE A 83 4.48 -7.86 5.99
CA ILE A 83 5.63 -8.67 6.40
C ILE A 83 6.53 -8.89 5.19
N ALA A 84 7.84 -8.72 5.37
CA ALA A 84 8.82 -9.06 4.35
C ALA A 84 8.84 -10.58 4.12
N GLU A 85 8.95 -11.00 2.86
CA GLU A 85 8.94 -12.43 2.52
C GLU A 85 10.12 -13.18 3.12
N ASP A 86 11.24 -12.49 3.40
CA ASP A 86 12.44 -13.06 4.02
C ASP A 86 12.52 -12.82 5.53
N ASP A 87 11.47 -12.31 6.14
CA ASP A 87 11.45 -12.13 7.59
C ASP A 87 11.54 -13.52 8.28
N PRO A 88 12.53 -13.73 9.18
CA PRO A 88 12.68 -15.02 9.85
C PRO A 88 11.44 -15.45 10.63
N GLU A 89 10.60 -14.52 11.05
CA GLU A 89 9.39 -14.81 11.82
C GLU A 89 8.11 -14.82 10.96
N LEU A 90 8.25 -14.91 9.64
CA LEU A 90 7.11 -14.90 8.73
C LEU A 90 6.04 -15.92 9.11
N GLN A 91 6.44 -17.12 9.50
CA GLN A 91 5.48 -18.17 9.84
C GLN A 91 4.70 -17.83 11.11
N ALA A 92 5.33 -17.17 12.08
CA ALA A 92 4.64 -16.71 13.29
C ALA A 92 3.56 -15.69 12.94
N PHE A 93 3.86 -14.75 12.03
CA PHE A 93 2.88 -13.75 11.58
C PHE A 93 1.76 -14.40 10.79
N LYS A 94 2.07 -15.35 9.91
CA LYS A 94 1.03 -16.10 9.17
C LYS A 94 0.14 -16.90 10.10
N HIS A 95 0.67 -17.42 11.19
CA HIS A 95 -0.13 -18.10 12.20
C HIS A 95 -1.18 -17.18 12.82
N MET A 96 -0.83 -15.91 13.03
CA MET A 96 -1.78 -14.91 13.53
C MET A 96 -2.97 -14.75 12.58
N GLU A 97 -2.71 -14.77 11.26
CA GLU A 97 -3.79 -14.71 10.27
C GLU A 97 -4.65 -15.97 10.34
N THR A 98 -4.04 -17.13 10.44
CA THR A 98 -4.77 -18.40 10.58
C THR A 98 -5.63 -18.40 11.83
N ALA A 99 -5.15 -17.81 12.92
CA ALA A 99 -5.90 -17.67 14.17
C ALA A 99 -7.01 -16.61 14.10
N GLY A 100 -7.11 -15.86 12.99
CA GLY A 100 -8.16 -14.87 12.80
C GLY A 100 -7.93 -13.55 13.51
N VAL A 101 -6.69 -13.26 13.95
CA VAL A 101 -6.38 -12.03 14.70
C VAL A 101 -5.62 -11.00 13.90
N ALA A 102 -5.24 -11.31 12.66
CA ALA A 102 -4.53 -10.38 11.79
C ALA A 102 -4.82 -10.68 10.32
N GLN A 103 -4.64 -9.66 9.48
CA GLN A 103 -4.64 -9.82 8.03
C GLN A 103 -3.22 -9.58 7.55
N VAL A 104 -2.56 -10.61 7.03
CA VAL A 104 -1.15 -10.55 6.67
C VAL A 104 -1.00 -10.32 5.17
N ARG A 105 -0.13 -9.38 4.81
CA ARG A 105 0.26 -9.11 3.43
C ARG A 105 1.77 -9.28 3.32
N VAL A 106 2.21 -10.15 2.43
CA VAL A 106 3.64 -10.45 2.25
C VAL A 106 4.16 -9.69 1.05
N ILE A 107 5.25 -8.97 1.24
CA ILE A 107 5.92 -8.21 0.18
C ILE A 107 7.42 -8.54 0.21
N PRO A 108 8.17 -8.22 -0.88
CA PRO A 108 9.60 -8.55 -0.94
C PRO A 108 10.43 -7.95 0.19
N ALA A 109 10.14 -6.71 0.58
CA ALA A 109 10.82 -6.05 1.69
C ALA A 109 9.90 -4.99 2.29
N THR A 110 10.12 -4.65 3.55
CA THR A 110 9.35 -3.62 4.25
C THR A 110 10.14 -2.31 4.32
N GLY A 111 9.40 -1.21 4.41
CA GLY A 111 9.92 0.15 4.43
C GLY A 111 9.16 1.00 3.42
N ALA A 112 9.11 2.31 3.64
CA ALA A 112 8.35 3.20 2.76
C ALA A 112 8.80 3.11 1.30
N GLU A 113 10.08 2.84 1.07
CA GLU A 113 10.68 2.74 -0.27
C GLU A 113 10.20 1.51 -1.05
N LYS A 114 9.61 0.53 -0.37
CA LYS A 114 9.18 -0.75 -0.97
C LYS A 114 7.67 -0.92 -1.04
N PHE A 115 6.93 0.02 -0.51
CA PHE A 115 5.45 -0.04 -0.50
C PHE A 115 4.79 0.45 -1.79
#